data_c4c33b62735350af2e658fedce003b4a
#
_entry.id   c4c33b62735350af2e658fedce003b4a
#
_cell.length_a   1.000
_cell.length_b   1.000
_cell.length_c   1.000
_cell.angle_alpha   90.00
_cell.angle_beta   90.00
_cell.angle_gamma   90.00
#
_symmetry.space_group_name_H-M   'P 1'
#
loop_
_entity.id
_entity.type
_entity.pdbx_description
1 polymer ?
#
loop_
_entity_poly.entity_id
_entity_poly.type
_entity_poly.pdbx_seq_one_letter_code
_entity_poly.pdbx_strand_id
1 'polypeptide(L)'
;MSFSKMIEREILFGNPERVCVRLSPDGKYLTYIAPYQGVLNIWIAPLDNINKACAITQDQKRGIHTYNWSFDGKTLLYMKDQEGDENWQLFSVDVQTMQHNCLTPQSNIQARIEKLSPSFPQELLIAINDRDPAYHDLYRLNIQTGEKVLIFKNEEYNGYICDENLELKLLTQETSEGGSAWFHFKDGNITSFQEIPVEDRLTTAPLRFNKEGSKLYFIDSRGRDTGGLFEFNFKTRVQTLIGEDSRTDVSDIMVNPVTKEIEAYAITYGRKEWNFCDEKIAEELKNFQTIKEGDVEVLSRTLNDQHWIVGFIKDNGPLDYYHYDRRQKQRTFLFSNRPNLENMPLVKMRPTIIKARDGLDLMCYLSLPDDSEKPSQPLPLVLLVHGGPSARDYWGYEPIPQWLANRGYTVLSVNYRGSTGFGKNFLHAGNGEWGGKMHEDLLDAVQFVIDQKIADPEKVAIMGGSYGGYATLIGLTFTPDIFACGIDIVGPSNLVTLVESIPPYWKPYLAAFKVTIGADFETFEGKEFLKTRSPIHYVNQIKKPLLICQG
;
A
#
# COMPACT_ATOMS: atom_id res chain seq x y z
N MET A 1 -27.59 27.17 5.05
CA MET A 1 -26.47 26.65 4.27
C MET A 1 -27.04 26.03 3.00
N SER A 2 -26.67 26.51 1.82
CA SER A 2 -26.96 25.80 0.58
C SER A 2 -26.02 24.60 0.55
N PHE A 3 -26.51 23.41 0.90
CA PHE A 3 -25.71 22.18 0.70
C PHE A 3 -25.38 22.09 -0.79
N SER A 4 -24.12 21.87 -1.11
CA SER A 4 -23.69 21.52 -2.45
C SER A 4 -24.52 20.30 -2.90
N LYS A 5 -24.79 20.17 -4.20
CA LYS A 5 -25.52 19.03 -4.75
C LYS A 5 -24.92 17.73 -4.20
N MET A 6 -25.74 16.89 -3.56
CA MET A 6 -25.27 15.58 -3.09
C MET A 6 -24.78 14.73 -4.26
N ILE A 7 -23.57 14.20 -4.12
CA ILE A 7 -22.95 13.28 -5.09
C ILE A 7 -23.52 11.88 -4.83
N GLU A 8 -23.98 11.22 -5.87
CA GLU A 8 -24.51 9.86 -5.80
C GLU A 8 -23.39 8.88 -5.37
N ARG A 9 -23.75 7.88 -4.55
CA ARG A 9 -22.78 6.89 -4.04
C ARG A 9 -22.09 6.12 -5.17
N GLU A 10 -22.82 5.80 -6.21
CA GLU A 10 -22.34 5.10 -7.40
C GLU A 10 -21.20 5.87 -8.09
N ILE A 11 -21.23 7.20 -8.07
CA ILE A 11 -20.16 8.04 -8.63
C ILE A 11 -18.91 7.99 -7.75
N LEU A 12 -19.07 7.99 -6.42
CA LEU A 12 -17.96 7.99 -5.48
C LEU A 12 -17.32 6.60 -5.31
N PHE A 13 -18.16 5.55 -5.16
CA PHE A 13 -17.73 4.19 -4.80
C PHE A 13 -17.77 3.19 -5.96
N GLY A 14 -18.42 3.54 -7.07
CA GLY A 14 -18.46 2.68 -8.25
C GLY A 14 -17.05 2.40 -8.80
N ASN A 15 -16.94 1.37 -9.62
CA ASN A 15 -15.67 1.04 -10.26
C ASN A 15 -15.13 2.25 -11.06
N PRO A 16 -13.81 2.49 -11.02
CA PRO A 16 -13.20 3.47 -11.91
C PRO A 16 -13.38 3.05 -13.37
N GLU A 17 -13.47 4.03 -14.28
CA GLU A 17 -13.54 3.73 -15.69
C GLU A 17 -12.23 3.15 -16.23
N ARG A 18 -11.07 3.63 -15.75
CA ARG A 18 -9.75 3.14 -16.15
C ARG A 18 -8.74 3.38 -15.04
N VAL A 19 -8.05 2.32 -14.62
CA VAL A 19 -6.98 2.38 -13.60
C VAL A 19 -5.83 1.45 -13.95
N CYS A 20 -4.76 1.51 -13.18
CA CYS A 20 -3.58 0.65 -13.38
C CYS A 20 -3.03 0.72 -14.80
N VAL A 21 -2.94 1.93 -15.35
CA VAL A 21 -2.55 2.17 -16.74
C VAL A 21 -1.07 1.83 -16.94
N ARG A 22 -0.76 0.98 -17.91
CA ARG A 22 0.61 0.53 -18.21
C ARG A 22 0.88 0.53 -19.70
N LEU A 23 2.13 0.84 -20.06
CA LEU A 23 2.67 0.63 -21.40
C LEU A 23 3.21 -0.80 -21.55
N SER A 24 3.08 -1.39 -22.74
CA SER A 24 3.87 -2.56 -23.07
C SER A 24 5.37 -2.21 -23.07
N PRO A 25 6.27 -3.17 -22.79
CA PRO A 25 7.71 -2.91 -22.75
C PRO A 25 8.28 -2.27 -24.03
N ASP A 26 7.68 -2.59 -25.19
CA ASP A 26 8.07 -2.08 -26.51
C ASP A 26 7.32 -0.80 -26.92
N GLY A 27 6.36 -0.33 -26.12
CA GLY A 27 5.59 0.90 -26.35
C GLY A 27 4.50 0.80 -27.41
N LYS A 28 4.14 -0.40 -27.89
CA LYS A 28 3.08 -0.56 -28.89
C LYS A 28 1.68 -0.49 -28.33
N TYR A 29 1.52 -0.92 -27.08
CA TYR A 29 0.20 -1.05 -26.45
C TYR A 29 0.12 -0.25 -25.16
N LEU A 30 -1.08 0.26 -24.92
CA LEU A 30 -1.56 0.74 -23.64
C LEU A 30 -2.51 -0.29 -23.05
N THR A 31 -2.33 -0.64 -21.78
CA THR A 31 -3.23 -1.52 -21.03
C THR A 31 -3.74 -0.83 -19.78
N TYR A 32 -4.90 -1.21 -19.31
CA TYR A 32 -5.51 -0.70 -18.10
C TYR A 32 -6.56 -1.66 -17.57
N ILE A 33 -6.98 -1.48 -16.34
CA ILE A 33 -8.12 -2.17 -15.75
C ILE A 33 -9.36 -1.27 -15.91
N ALA A 34 -10.44 -1.86 -16.41
CA ALA A 34 -11.73 -1.19 -16.61
C ALA A 34 -12.90 -2.18 -16.50
N PRO A 35 -14.12 -1.73 -16.23
CA PRO A 35 -15.28 -2.61 -16.21
C PRO A 35 -15.56 -3.25 -17.57
N TYR A 36 -15.80 -4.57 -17.56
CA TYR A 36 -16.43 -5.32 -18.63
C TYR A 36 -17.67 -5.99 -18.06
N GLN A 37 -18.85 -5.60 -18.53
CA GLN A 37 -20.15 -6.03 -17.96
C GLN A 37 -20.26 -5.79 -16.43
N GLY A 38 -19.71 -4.67 -15.95
CA GLY A 38 -19.75 -4.29 -14.54
C GLY A 38 -18.62 -4.84 -13.66
N VAL A 39 -17.81 -5.78 -14.17
CA VAL A 39 -16.69 -6.40 -13.44
C VAL A 39 -15.35 -5.89 -13.98
N LEU A 40 -14.39 -5.60 -13.10
CA LEU A 40 -13.07 -5.10 -13.49
C LEU A 40 -12.29 -6.16 -14.26
N ASN A 41 -11.78 -5.77 -15.42
CA ASN A 41 -11.04 -6.62 -16.34
C ASN A 41 -9.90 -5.86 -17.01
N ILE A 42 -8.93 -6.58 -17.57
CA ILE A 42 -7.83 -5.98 -18.30
C ILE A 42 -8.30 -5.63 -19.72
N TRP A 43 -8.00 -4.38 -20.11
CA TRP A 43 -8.23 -3.86 -21.46
C TRP A 43 -6.90 -3.55 -22.13
N ILE A 44 -6.87 -3.64 -23.45
CA ILE A 44 -5.72 -3.32 -24.29
C ILE A 44 -6.12 -2.42 -25.45
N ALA A 45 -5.26 -1.49 -25.80
CA ALA A 45 -5.39 -0.65 -26.99
C ALA A 45 -4.02 -0.46 -27.66
N PRO A 46 -3.94 -0.27 -28.99
CA PRO A 46 -2.74 0.29 -29.62
C PRO A 46 -2.46 1.70 -29.03
N LEU A 47 -1.19 1.99 -28.72
CA LEU A 47 -0.83 3.28 -28.12
C LEU A 47 -1.14 4.47 -29.05
N ASP A 48 -1.03 4.26 -30.35
CA ASP A 48 -1.35 5.26 -31.38
C ASP A 48 -2.86 5.46 -31.61
N ASN A 49 -3.70 4.53 -31.12
CA ASN A 49 -5.15 4.62 -31.27
C ASN A 49 -5.90 3.96 -30.10
N ILE A 50 -6.00 4.70 -28.98
CA ILE A 50 -6.69 4.23 -27.77
C ILE A 50 -8.19 3.96 -27.95
N ASN A 51 -8.81 4.46 -29.03
CA ASN A 51 -10.22 4.20 -29.32
C ASN A 51 -10.47 2.76 -29.83
N LYS A 52 -9.42 2.03 -30.19
CA LYS A 52 -9.50 0.60 -30.54
C LYS A 52 -9.36 -0.33 -29.33
N ALA A 53 -9.61 0.17 -28.15
CA ALA A 53 -9.54 -0.62 -26.92
C ALA A 53 -10.54 -1.78 -26.93
N CYS A 54 -10.09 -2.94 -26.46
CA CYS A 54 -10.94 -4.11 -26.22
C CYS A 54 -10.56 -4.80 -24.90
N ALA A 55 -11.54 -5.46 -24.28
CA ALA A 55 -11.29 -6.27 -23.09
C ALA A 55 -10.53 -7.55 -23.50
N ILE A 56 -9.38 -7.78 -22.86
CA ILE A 56 -8.56 -8.96 -23.09
C ILE A 56 -8.86 -10.07 -22.07
N THR A 57 -9.50 -9.74 -20.96
CA THR A 57 -10.02 -10.69 -19.98
C THR A 57 -11.52 -10.48 -19.80
N GLN A 58 -12.24 -11.50 -19.37
CA GLN A 58 -13.71 -11.48 -19.26
C GLN A 58 -14.16 -12.17 -17.96
N ASP A 59 -13.55 -11.81 -16.83
CA ASP A 59 -14.00 -12.28 -15.53
C ASP A 59 -15.40 -11.71 -15.23
N GLN A 60 -16.27 -12.56 -14.67
CA GLN A 60 -17.67 -12.19 -14.40
C GLN A 60 -18.02 -12.17 -12.90
N LYS A 61 -17.03 -12.45 -12.04
CA LYS A 61 -17.25 -12.55 -10.59
C LYS A 61 -16.53 -11.45 -9.81
N ARG A 62 -15.27 -11.68 -9.45
CA ARG A 62 -14.50 -10.78 -8.59
C ARG A 62 -13.70 -9.72 -9.34
N GLY A 63 -13.40 -9.99 -10.61
CA GLY A 63 -12.59 -9.12 -11.44
C GLY A 63 -11.07 -9.29 -11.22
N ILE A 64 -10.34 -8.53 -12.00
CA ILE A 64 -8.88 -8.50 -11.97
C ILE A 64 -8.45 -7.14 -11.44
N HIS A 65 -7.63 -7.13 -10.38
CA HIS A 65 -7.20 -5.91 -9.70
C HIS A 65 -5.73 -5.57 -9.95
N THR A 66 -4.92 -6.54 -10.39
CA THR A 66 -3.50 -6.34 -10.69
C THR A 66 -3.03 -7.20 -11.84
N TYR A 67 -2.11 -6.66 -12.62
CA TYR A 67 -1.47 -7.38 -13.72
C TYR A 67 -0.08 -6.80 -14.01
N ASN A 68 0.74 -7.55 -14.74
CA ASN A 68 2.05 -7.13 -15.23
C ASN A 68 2.23 -7.52 -16.69
N TRP A 69 3.00 -6.72 -17.44
CA TRP A 69 3.54 -7.17 -18.70
C TRP A 69 4.70 -8.13 -18.47
N SER A 70 4.74 -9.21 -19.23
CA SER A 70 6.00 -9.90 -19.49
C SER A 70 6.85 -9.02 -20.41
N PHE A 71 8.17 -9.14 -20.30
CA PHE A 71 9.09 -8.39 -21.17
C PHE A 71 9.15 -8.90 -22.61
N ASP A 72 8.43 -9.97 -22.97
CA ASP A 72 8.27 -10.43 -24.35
C ASP A 72 7.38 -9.49 -25.21
N GLY A 73 6.69 -8.54 -24.58
CA GLY A 73 5.78 -7.58 -25.23
C GLY A 73 4.51 -8.19 -25.80
N LYS A 74 4.22 -9.46 -25.46
CA LYS A 74 3.07 -10.23 -25.99
C LYS A 74 2.20 -10.81 -24.88
N THR A 75 2.72 -11.00 -23.68
CA THR A 75 2.04 -11.72 -22.61
C THR A 75 1.75 -10.79 -21.44
N LEU A 76 0.50 -10.77 -21.01
CA LEU A 76 0.08 -10.19 -19.73
C LEU A 76 -0.02 -11.30 -18.69
N LEU A 77 0.45 -11.01 -17.49
CA LEU A 77 0.40 -11.86 -16.31
C LEU A 77 -0.54 -11.24 -15.28
N TYR A 78 -1.47 -12.00 -14.74
CA TYR A 78 -2.41 -11.49 -13.74
C TYR A 78 -2.68 -12.52 -12.65
N MET A 79 -3.00 -12.03 -11.46
CA MET A 79 -3.32 -12.85 -10.32
C MET A 79 -4.84 -12.87 -10.12
N LYS A 80 -5.37 -14.04 -9.76
CA LYS A 80 -6.77 -14.23 -9.45
C LYS A 80 -6.93 -15.26 -8.34
N ASP A 81 -7.83 -14.99 -7.39
CA ASP A 81 -8.31 -15.95 -6.39
C ASP A 81 -9.69 -16.52 -6.80
N GLN A 82 -10.15 -17.52 -6.05
CA GLN A 82 -11.48 -18.10 -6.25
C GLN A 82 -12.39 -17.68 -5.10
N GLU A 83 -13.44 -16.91 -5.43
CA GLU A 83 -14.52 -16.54 -4.49
C GLU A 83 -14.06 -15.86 -3.18
N GLY A 84 -12.85 -15.28 -3.15
CA GLY A 84 -12.32 -14.61 -1.98
C GLY A 84 -11.54 -15.50 -1.01
N ASP A 85 -11.11 -16.67 -1.46
CA ASP A 85 -10.34 -17.65 -0.66
C ASP A 85 -8.88 -17.23 -0.44
N GLU A 86 -8.44 -16.11 -1.08
CA GLU A 86 -7.07 -15.58 -1.04
C GLU A 86 -5.98 -16.57 -1.53
N ASN A 87 -6.40 -17.66 -2.16
CA ASN A 87 -5.50 -18.60 -2.83
C ASN A 87 -5.19 -18.08 -4.24
N TRP A 88 -4.22 -17.18 -4.30
CA TRP A 88 -3.87 -16.45 -5.52
C TRP A 88 -3.16 -17.35 -6.52
N GLN A 89 -3.75 -17.52 -7.69
CA GLN A 89 -3.18 -18.25 -8.82
C GLN A 89 -2.68 -17.28 -9.89
N LEU A 90 -1.59 -17.65 -10.56
CA LEU A 90 -1.01 -16.90 -11.68
C LEU A 90 -1.62 -17.37 -13.01
N PHE A 91 -2.10 -16.40 -13.78
CA PHE A 91 -2.60 -16.57 -15.14
C PHE A 91 -1.77 -15.78 -16.14
N SER A 92 -1.76 -16.23 -17.38
CA SER A 92 -1.23 -15.48 -18.51
C SER A 92 -2.28 -15.32 -19.60
N VAL A 93 -2.17 -14.26 -20.40
CA VAL A 93 -2.92 -14.07 -21.63
C VAL A 93 -2.01 -13.53 -22.73
N ASP A 94 -2.00 -14.17 -23.88
CA ASP A 94 -1.34 -13.67 -25.08
C ASP A 94 -2.21 -12.60 -25.74
N VAL A 95 -1.65 -11.41 -25.95
CA VAL A 95 -2.41 -10.24 -26.44
C VAL A 95 -2.77 -10.31 -27.90
N GLN A 96 -2.17 -11.20 -28.69
CA GLN A 96 -2.41 -11.38 -30.11
C GLN A 96 -3.45 -12.48 -30.36
N THR A 97 -3.29 -13.60 -29.67
CA THR A 97 -4.16 -14.78 -29.84
C THR A 97 -5.34 -14.80 -28.90
N MET A 98 -5.34 -13.98 -27.85
CA MET A 98 -6.33 -13.96 -26.76
C MET A 98 -6.39 -15.31 -26.00
N GLN A 99 -5.33 -16.11 -26.06
CA GLN A 99 -5.27 -17.40 -25.36
C GLN A 99 -4.90 -17.17 -23.89
N HIS A 100 -5.72 -17.72 -22.99
CA HIS A 100 -5.50 -17.70 -21.54
C HIS A 100 -4.97 -19.02 -21.04
N ASN A 101 -4.00 -18.98 -20.14
CA ASN A 101 -3.46 -20.15 -19.46
C ASN A 101 -3.37 -19.90 -17.95
N CYS A 102 -3.76 -20.88 -17.14
CA CYS A 102 -3.44 -20.89 -15.72
C CYS A 102 -2.04 -21.51 -15.56
N LEU A 103 -1.09 -20.71 -15.07
CA LEU A 103 0.29 -21.13 -14.90
C LEU A 103 0.54 -21.87 -13.57
N THR A 104 -0.38 -21.72 -12.60
CA THR A 104 -0.34 -22.38 -11.29
C THR A 104 -1.69 -23.02 -10.98
N PRO A 105 -2.05 -24.13 -11.68
CA PRO A 105 -3.41 -24.69 -11.64
C PRO A 105 -3.76 -25.46 -10.36
N GLN A 106 -2.84 -25.57 -9.39
CA GLN A 106 -3.09 -26.28 -8.14
C GLN A 106 -4.12 -25.52 -7.28
N SER A 107 -4.96 -26.24 -6.58
CA SER A 107 -5.89 -25.69 -5.59
C SER A 107 -5.21 -25.45 -4.24
N ASN A 108 -5.74 -24.54 -3.44
CA ASN A 108 -5.26 -24.23 -2.09
C ASN A 108 -3.79 -23.78 -2.03
N ILE A 109 -3.34 -23.08 -3.05
CA ILE A 109 -1.99 -22.50 -3.10
C ILE A 109 -2.07 -20.98 -3.15
N GLN A 110 -1.04 -20.33 -2.66
CA GLN A 110 -0.79 -18.92 -2.84
C GLN A 110 0.49 -18.74 -3.67
N ALA A 111 0.36 -18.14 -4.84
CA ALA A 111 1.48 -17.82 -5.73
C ALA A 111 1.82 -16.33 -5.65
N ARG A 112 3.11 -15.96 -5.77
CA ARG A 112 3.60 -14.58 -5.80
C ARG A 112 4.68 -14.44 -6.87
N ILE A 113 4.54 -13.44 -7.75
CA ILE A 113 5.63 -13.10 -8.69
C ILE A 113 6.75 -12.42 -7.90
N GLU A 114 7.93 -13.03 -7.86
CA GLU A 114 9.09 -12.49 -7.17
C GLU A 114 9.96 -11.64 -8.11
N LYS A 115 10.10 -12.03 -9.37
CA LYS A 115 10.95 -11.30 -10.31
C LYS A 115 10.51 -11.50 -11.76
N LEU A 116 10.44 -10.40 -12.49
CA LEU A 116 10.39 -10.33 -13.95
C LEU A 116 11.69 -9.66 -14.43
N SER A 117 12.24 -10.12 -15.54
CA SER A 117 13.48 -9.57 -16.10
C SER A 117 13.40 -9.41 -17.62
N PRO A 118 13.86 -8.28 -18.17
CA PRO A 118 13.98 -8.10 -19.62
C PRO A 118 15.06 -9.01 -20.24
N SER A 119 16.00 -9.53 -19.46
CA SER A 119 17.00 -10.49 -19.92
C SER A 119 16.41 -11.88 -20.21
N PHE A 120 15.28 -12.20 -19.57
CA PHE A 120 14.56 -13.47 -19.70
C PHE A 120 13.07 -13.21 -19.93
N PRO A 121 12.67 -12.69 -21.10
CA PRO A 121 11.34 -12.16 -21.33
C PRO A 121 10.22 -13.23 -21.29
N GLN A 122 10.57 -14.51 -21.38
CA GLN A 122 9.62 -15.64 -21.34
C GLN A 122 9.66 -16.41 -20.03
N GLU A 123 10.38 -15.92 -19.03
CA GLU A 123 10.54 -16.58 -17.75
C GLU A 123 10.35 -15.59 -16.60
N LEU A 124 10.01 -16.12 -15.44
CA LEU A 124 9.92 -15.35 -14.20
C LEU A 124 10.32 -16.21 -13.00
N LEU A 125 10.61 -15.55 -11.89
CA LEU A 125 10.67 -16.22 -10.60
C LEU A 125 9.33 -16.05 -9.88
N ILE A 126 8.81 -17.17 -9.37
CA ILE A 126 7.54 -17.25 -8.65
C ILE A 126 7.74 -18.02 -7.35
N ALA A 127 7.15 -17.52 -6.29
CA ALA A 127 7.10 -18.21 -5.01
C ALA A 127 5.73 -18.86 -4.82
N ILE A 128 5.69 -20.14 -4.46
CA ILE A 128 4.45 -20.93 -4.33
C ILE A 128 4.52 -21.77 -3.06
N ASN A 129 3.44 -21.78 -2.26
CA ASN A 129 3.33 -22.58 -1.04
C ASN A 129 2.68 -23.97 -1.29
N ASP A 130 2.98 -24.58 -2.44
CA ASP A 130 2.36 -25.84 -2.87
C ASP A 130 2.84 -27.08 -2.09
N ARG A 131 3.96 -27.00 -1.39
CA ARG A 131 4.52 -28.06 -0.55
C ARG A 131 4.17 -27.88 0.93
N ASP A 132 4.30 -26.67 1.44
CA ASP A 132 4.06 -26.31 2.84
C ASP A 132 3.23 -25.02 2.89
N PRO A 133 2.05 -25.01 3.52
CA PRO A 133 1.19 -23.83 3.58
C PRO A 133 1.83 -22.60 4.25
N ALA A 134 2.86 -22.81 5.10
CA ALA A 134 3.54 -21.73 5.80
C ALA A 134 4.67 -21.09 4.97
N TYR A 135 5.27 -21.83 4.04
CA TYR A 135 6.47 -21.41 3.32
C TYR A 135 6.30 -21.54 1.81
N HIS A 136 6.75 -20.53 1.10
CA HIS A 136 6.69 -20.48 -0.35
C HIS A 136 8.03 -20.95 -0.92
N ASP A 137 8.04 -22.01 -1.71
CA ASP A 137 9.21 -22.44 -2.48
C ASP A 137 9.42 -21.55 -3.70
N LEU A 138 10.66 -21.25 -4.07
CA LEU A 138 10.97 -20.41 -5.23
C LEU A 138 11.18 -21.27 -6.47
N TYR A 139 10.43 -20.96 -7.52
CA TYR A 139 10.51 -21.62 -8.82
C TYR A 139 10.89 -20.64 -9.93
N ARG A 140 11.59 -21.12 -10.94
CA ARG A 140 11.70 -20.48 -12.25
C ARG A 140 10.62 -21.07 -13.15
N LEU A 141 9.76 -20.21 -13.68
CA LEU A 141 8.57 -20.58 -14.45
C LEU A 141 8.72 -20.05 -15.87
N ASN A 142 8.53 -20.91 -16.87
CA ASN A 142 8.39 -20.51 -18.26
C ASN A 142 6.92 -20.17 -18.54
N ILE A 143 6.66 -18.92 -18.98
CA ILE A 143 5.29 -18.40 -19.18
C ILE A 143 4.56 -18.97 -20.39
N GLN A 144 5.29 -19.59 -21.34
CA GLN A 144 4.71 -20.16 -22.56
C GLN A 144 4.36 -21.64 -22.36
N THR A 145 5.25 -22.40 -21.72
CA THR A 145 5.07 -23.84 -21.52
C THR A 145 4.39 -24.19 -20.20
N GLY A 146 4.44 -23.28 -19.20
CA GLY A 146 4.01 -23.56 -17.84
C GLY A 146 4.97 -24.44 -17.06
N GLU A 147 6.13 -24.80 -17.65
CA GLU A 147 7.15 -25.60 -16.98
C GLU A 147 7.77 -24.80 -15.83
N LYS A 148 7.82 -25.40 -14.64
CA LYS A 148 8.44 -24.80 -13.45
C LYS A 148 9.61 -25.66 -12.96
N VAL A 149 10.73 -25.02 -12.65
CA VAL A 149 11.93 -25.63 -12.09
C VAL A 149 12.16 -25.06 -10.70
N LEU A 150 12.30 -25.94 -9.70
CA LEU A 150 12.58 -25.54 -8.33
C LEU A 150 13.98 -24.92 -8.25
N ILE A 151 14.04 -23.67 -7.77
CA ILE A 151 15.30 -22.93 -7.52
C ILE A 151 15.70 -23.04 -6.06
N PHE A 152 14.72 -22.92 -5.15
CA PHE A 152 14.98 -22.95 -3.71
C PHE A 152 13.80 -23.57 -2.97
N LYS A 153 14.08 -24.64 -2.21
CA LYS A 153 13.14 -25.25 -1.26
C LYS A 153 13.18 -24.47 0.04
N ASN A 154 12.05 -23.89 0.43
CA ASN A 154 11.97 -23.02 1.57
C ASN A 154 11.41 -23.74 2.81
N GLU A 155 12.12 -23.64 3.93
CA GLU A 155 11.69 -24.24 5.21
C GLU A 155 11.66 -23.19 6.36
N GLU A 156 12.17 -21.95 6.13
CA GLU A 156 12.36 -20.99 7.21
C GLU A 156 12.41 -19.50 6.79
N TYR A 157 12.51 -19.20 5.50
CA TYR A 157 12.68 -17.82 5.02
C TYR A 157 11.35 -17.18 4.66
N ASN A 158 11.25 -15.85 4.86
CA ASN A 158 10.04 -15.07 4.59
C ASN A 158 10.11 -14.21 3.32
N GLY A 159 11.29 -14.08 2.69
CA GLY A 159 11.44 -13.29 1.48
C GLY A 159 12.66 -13.61 0.63
N TYR A 160 12.59 -13.18 -0.63
CA TYR A 160 13.58 -13.39 -1.67
C TYR A 160 13.95 -12.07 -2.34
N ILE A 161 15.24 -11.80 -2.54
CA ILE A 161 15.72 -10.72 -3.39
C ILE A 161 16.53 -11.30 -4.53
N CYS A 162 15.99 -11.15 -5.75
CA CYS A 162 16.56 -11.71 -6.97
C CYS A 162 17.10 -10.61 -7.88
N ASP A 163 18.11 -10.93 -8.70
CA ASP A 163 18.71 -10.00 -9.63
C ASP A 163 18.05 -10.03 -11.03
N GLU A 164 18.58 -9.27 -11.98
CA GLU A 164 18.10 -9.23 -13.37
C GLU A 164 18.43 -10.50 -14.18
N ASN A 165 19.26 -11.40 -13.64
CA ASN A 165 19.55 -12.71 -14.24
C ASN A 165 18.58 -13.80 -13.78
N LEU A 166 17.53 -13.44 -13.02
CA LEU A 166 16.62 -14.37 -12.35
C LEU A 166 17.38 -15.31 -11.39
N GLU A 167 18.43 -14.80 -10.75
CA GLU A 167 19.19 -15.53 -9.73
C GLU A 167 18.77 -15.04 -8.33
N LEU A 168 18.55 -15.98 -7.43
CA LEU A 168 18.37 -15.70 -6.01
C LEU A 168 19.69 -15.19 -5.43
N LYS A 169 19.68 -14.02 -4.80
CA LYS A 169 20.87 -13.38 -4.20
C LYS A 169 20.77 -13.25 -2.69
N LEU A 170 19.60 -12.88 -2.18
CA LEU A 170 19.39 -12.75 -0.75
C LEU A 170 18.11 -13.47 -0.31
N LEU A 171 18.17 -13.99 0.89
CA LEU A 171 17.07 -14.54 1.67
C LEU A 171 16.86 -13.63 2.88
N THR A 172 15.61 -13.45 3.29
CA THR A 172 15.28 -12.78 4.54
C THR A 172 14.55 -13.75 5.46
N GLN A 173 14.81 -13.64 6.78
CA GLN A 173 14.23 -14.48 7.81
C GLN A 173 13.88 -13.61 9.01
N GLU A 174 12.78 -13.90 9.70
CA GLU A 174 12.50 -13.32 11.00
C GLU A 174 13.32 -14.00 12.08
N THR A 175 13.94 -13.23 12.97
CA THR A 175 14.65 -13.79 14.12
C THR A 175 13.68 -14.14 15.25
N SER A 176 14.12 -14.98 16.19
CA SER A 176 13.32 -15.36 17.37
C SER A 176 12.90 -14.18 18.24
N GLU A 177 13.63 -13.06 18.15
CA GLU A 177 13.37 -11.81 18.90
C GLU A 177 12.48 -10.83 18.12
N GLY A 178 12.04 -11.21 16.90
CA GLY A 178 11.19 -10.38 16.04
C GLY A 178 11.95 -9.40 15.16
N GLY A 179 13.27 -9.47 15.10
CA GLY A 179 14.11 -8.76 14.14
C GLY A 179 14.10 -9.42 12.76
N SER A 180 15.05 -9.05 11.89
CA SER A 180 15.23 -9.67 10.57
C SER A 180 16.70 -10.05 10.34
N ALA A 181 16.95 -11.20 9.77
CA ALA A 181 18.26 -11.61 9.32
C ALA A 181 18.28 -11.74 7.80
N TRP A 182 19.32 -11.21 7.15
CA TRP A 182 19.51 -11.31 5.71
C TRP A 182 20.68 -12.21 5.42
N PHE A 183 20.51 -13.12 4.47
CA PHE A 183 21.50 -14.09 4.10
C PHE A 183 21.84 -13.95 2.62
N HIS A 184 23.12 -13.98 2.31
CA HIS A 184 23.59 -14.05 0.94
C HIS A 184 23.52 -15.49 0.45
N PHE A 185 22.86 -15.69 -0.69
CA PHE A 185 22.76 -16.98 -1.37
C PHE A 185 23.67 -16.99 -2.59
N LYS A 186 24.59 -17.96 -2.65
CA LYS A 186 25.48 -18.12 -3.79
C LYS A 186 25.87 -19.57 -3.96
N ASP A 187 25.71 -20.11 -5.16
CA ASP A 187 26.12 -21.47 -5.55
C ASP A 187 25.62 -22.56 -4.57
N GLY A 188 24.37 -22.43 -4.11
CA GLY A 188 23.76 -23.33 -3.12
C GLY A 188 24.17 -23.07 -1.67
N ASN A 189 25.09 -22.14 -1.41
CA ASN A 189 25.57 -21.82 -0.07
C ASN A 189 24.84 -20.60 0.49
N ILE A 190 24.43 -20.68 1.76
CA ILE A 190 23.79 -19.60 2.50
C ILE A 190 24.78 -19.08 3.54
N THR A 191 25.03 -17.78 3.52
CA THR A 191 25.93 -17.11 4.49
C THR A 191 25.27 -15.89 5.08
N SER A 192 25.43 -15.66 6.39
CA SER A 192 24.92 -14.46 7.04
C SER A 192 25.48 -13.20 6.38
N PHE A 193 24.61 -12.21 6.14
CA PHE A 193 24.96 -10.95 5.51
C PHE A 193 24.69 -9.75 6.42
N GLN A 194 23.46 -9.63 6.92
CA GLN A 194 23.03 -8.55 7.79
C GLN A 194 22.10 -9.10 8.87
N GLU A 195 22.21 -8.56 10.07
CA GLU A 195 21.23 -8.76 11.13
C GLU A 195 20.61 -7.42 11.48
N ILE A 196 19.30 -7.38 11.48
CA ILE A 196 18.48 -6.19 11.70
C ILE A 196 17.77 -6.37 13.03
N PRO A 197 18.05 -5.53 14.03
CA PRO A 197 17.39 -5.59 15.33
C PRO A 197 15.88 -5.39 15.21
N VAL A 198 15.13 -5.83 16.22
CA VAL A 198 13.66 -5.72 16.22
C VAL A 198 13.17 -4.29 16.08
N GLU A 199 13.88 -3.34 16.66
CA GLU A 199 13.57 -1.90 16.57
C GLU A 199 13.76 -1.31 15.17
N ASP A 200 14.53 -1.93 14.29
CA ASP A 200 14.75 -1.46 12.92
C ASP A 200 13.99 -2.27 11.87
N ARG A 201 13.35 -3.39 12.26
CA ARG A 201 12.80 -4.38 11.33
C ARG A 201 11.77 -3.81 10.33
N LEU A 202 10.86 -2.95 10.77
CA LEU A 202 9.79 -2.41 9.92
C LEU A 202 10.24 -1.16 9.12
N THR A 203 11.42 -0.62 9.41
CA THR A 203 11.99 0.55 8.76
C THR A 203 13.32 0.24 8.05
N THR A 204 13.71 -1.06 8.01
CA THR A 204 14.91 -1.54 7.31
C THR A 204 14.57 -2.76 6.47
N ALA A 205 14.70 -2.64 5.14
CA ALA A 205 14.36 -3.70 4.21
C ALA A 205 15.21 -3.66 2.93
N PRO A 206 15.61 -4.83 2.37
CA PRO A 206 16.25 -4.87 1.07
C PRO A 206 15.21 -4.59 -0.02
N LEU A 207 15.58 -3.82 -1.04
CA LEU A 207 14.68 -3.44 -2.12
C LEU A 207 14.98 -4.21 -3.41
N ARG A 208 16.19 -4.06 -3.95
CA ARG A 208 16.55 -4.61 -5.24
C ARG A 208 18.03 -4.54 -5.54
N PHE A 209 18.48 -5.33 -6.51
CA PHE A 209 19.79 -5.17 -7.10
C PHE A 209 19.78 -4.22 -8.30
N ASN A 210 20.97 -3.64 -8.60
CA ASN A 210 21.21 -3.01 -9.89
C ASN A 210 21.27 -4.07 -11.00
N LYS A 211 21.42 -3.63 -12.27
CA LYS A 211 21.41 -4.52 -13.44
C LYS A 211 22.47 -5.63 -13.38
N GLU A 212 23.67 -5.31 -12.90
CA GLU A 212 24.80 -6.24 -12.82
C GLU A 212 24.76 -7.17 -11.58
N GLY A 213 23.78 -6.98 -10.67
CA GLY A 213 23.71 -7.74 -9.42
C GLY A 213 24.86 -7.44 -8.44
N SER A 214 25.60 -6.34 -8.66
CA SER A 214 26.78 -5.96 -7.88
C SER A 214 26.50 -4.96 -6.77
N LYS A 215 25.35 -4.30 -6.81
CA LYS A 215 24.88 -3.32 -5.82
C LYS A 215 23.48 -3.71 -5.33
N LEU A 216 23.28 -3.62 -4.03
CA LEU A 216 21.97 -3.77 -3.38
C LEU A 216 21.48 -2.40 -2.96
N TYR A 217 20.26 -2.01 -3.35
CA TYR A 217 19.54 -0.88 -2.80
C TYR A 217 18.63 -1.35 -1.68
N PHE A 218 18.61 -0.61 -0.57
CA PHE A 218 17.83 -0.98 0.61
C PHE A 218 17.51 0.26 1.45
N ILE A 219 16.45 0.18 2.24
CA ILE A 219 16.13 1.16 3.28
C ILE A 219 16.80 0.70 4.58
N ASP A 220 17.35 1.65 5.35
CA ASP A 220 18.03 1.37 6.61
C ASP A 220 17.79 2.48 7.66
N SER A 221 17.31 2.09 8.82
CA SER A 221 17.09 2.97 9.96
C SER A 221 18.09 2.74 11.12
N ARG A 222 19.04 1.80 10.98
CA ARG A 222 20.02 1.52 12.03
C ARG A 222 20.87 2.75 12.33
N GLY A 223 20.94 3.11 13.62
CA GLY A 223 21.66 4.31 14.08
C GLY A 223 20.96 5.64 13.79
N ARG A 224 19.70 5.61 13.34
CA ARG A 224 18.84 6.77 13.05
C ARG A 224 17.39 6.46 13.38
N ASP A 225 16.51 7.45 13.34
CA ASP A 225 15.08 7.25 13.54
C ASP A 225 14.39 6.82 12.25
N THR A 226 14.61 7.54 11.15
CA THR A 226 13.95 7.31 9.87
C THR A 226 14.75 6.40 8.95
N GLY A 227 14.06 5.60 8.14
CA GLY A 227 14.65 4.76 7.11
C GLY A 227 15.18 5.58 5.93
N GLY A 228 16.50 5.69 5.80
CA GLY A 228 17.18 6.27 4.65
C GLY A 228 17.40 5.26 3.53
N LEU A 229 17.52 5.73 2.30
CA LEU A 229 17.86 4.92 1.13
C LEU A 229 19.37 4.78 1.00
N PHE A 230 19.84 3.54 0.92
CA PHE A 230 21.25 3.19 0.80
C PHE A 230 21.54 2.31 -0.42
N GLU A 231 22.79 2.38 -0.86
CA GLU A 231 23.42 1.44 -1.79
C GLU A 231 24.52 0.67 -1.04
N PHE A 232 24.54 -0.66 -1.16
CA PHE A 232 25.67 -1.50 -0.75
C PHE A 232 26.35 -2.11 -1.96
N ASN A 233 27.63 -1.86 -2.14
CA ASN A 233 28.44 -2.41 -3.23
C ASN A 233 29.17 -3.66 -2.76
N PHE A 234 28.83 -4.83 -3.32
CA PHE A 234 29.40 -6.12 -2.93
C PHE A 234 30.90 -6.29 -3.28
N LYS A 235 31.41 -5.53 -4.28
CA LYS A 235 32.82 -5.59 -4.67
C LYS A 235 33.71 -4.81 -3.71
N THR A 236 33.30 -3.59 -3.36
CA THR A 236 34.06 -2.69 -2.49
C THR A 236 33.72 -2.85 -1.02
N ARG A 237 32.57 -3.47 -0.71
CA ARG A 237 31.95 -3.58 0.62
C ARG A 237 31.64 -2.23 1.27
N VAL A 238 31.41 -1.22 0.45
CA VAL A 238 31.06 0.13 0.90
C VAL A 238 29.54 0.31 0.85
N GLN A 239 28.99 0.86 1.94
CA GLN A 239 27.61 1.36 2.02
C GLN A 239 27.61 2.86 1.82
N THR A 240 26.74 3.35 0.95
CA THR A 240 26.60 4.78 0.63
C THR A 240 25.15 5.22 0.82
N LEU A 241 24.94 6.32 1.53
CA LEU A 241 23.63 6.96 1.65
C LEU A 241 23.29 7.66 0.33
N ILE A 242 22.09 7.38 -0.22
CA ILE A 242 21.54 8.04 -1.40
C ILE A 242 20.64 9.20 -0.99
N GLY A 243 19.78 8.96 0.02
CA GLY A 243 18.86 9.99 0.50
C GLY A 243 18.15 9.64 1.79
N GLU A 244 17.73 10.67 2.51
CA GLU A 244 17.03 10.59 3.79
C GLU A 244 16.18 11.82 4.05
N ASP A 245 15.24 11.71 5.00
CA ASP A 245 14.54 12.84 5.63
C ASP A 245 14.48 12.60 7.14
N SER A 246 14.51 13.67 7.95
CA SER A 246 14.50 13.56 9.41
C SER A 246 13.13 13.31 10.02
N ARG A 247 12.05 13.44 9.26
CA ARG A 247 10.65 13.34 9.72
C ARG A 247 9.96 12.07 9.25
N THR A 248 10.46 11.45 8.17
CA THR A 248 9.75 10.37 7.49
C THR A 248 10.74 9.41 6.82
N ASP A 249 10.34 8.16 6.71
CA ASP A 249 11.10 7.15 5.97
C ASP A 249 11.08 7.47 4.47
N VAL A 250 12.09 7.04 3.73
CA VAL A 250 12.00 6.99 2.26
C VAL A 250 10.88 6.03 1.88
N SER A 251 9.89 6.55 1.15
CA SER A 251 8.63 5.85 0.88
C SER A 251 8.57 5.20 -0.50
N ASP A 252 9.38 5.65 -1.46
CA ASP A 252 9.38 5.13 -2.83
C ASP A 252 10.69 5.44 -3.55
N ILE A 253 10.95 4.74 -4.67
CA ILE A 253 12.13 4.92 -5.51
C ILE A 253 11.74 4.93 -6.99
N MET A 254 12.36 5.82 -7.75
CA MET A 254 12.28 5.81 -9.22
C MET A 254 13.56 5.18 -9.77
N VAL A 255 13.37 4.18 -10.63
CA VAL A 255 14.46 3.36 -11.14
C VAL A 255 14.50 3.44 -12.65
N ASN A 256 15.67 3.67 -13.21
CA ASN A 256 15.86 3.63 -14.66
C ASN A 256 15.50 2.25 -15.24
N PRO A 257 14.62 2.16 -16.24
CA PRO A 257 14.17 0.87 -16.77
C PRO A 257 15.28 0.10 -17.49
N VAL A 258 16.34 0.78 -17.96
CA VAL A 258 17.47 0.19 -18.72
C VAL A 258 18.63 -0.18 -17.81
N THR A 259 19.12 0.81 -17.01
CA THR A 259 20.32 0.64 -16.17
C THR A 259 20.01 0.07 -14.79
N LYS A 260 18.76 0.18 -14.34
CA LYS A 260 18.31 -0.20 -12.99
C LYS A 260 18.94 0.60 -11.85
N GLU A 261 19.59 1.73 -12.17
CA GLU A 261 20.08 2.70 -11.19
C GLU A 261 18.94 3.56 -10.64
N ILE A 262 19.11 4.10 -9.44
CA ILE A 262 18.14 5.00 -8.80
C ILE A 262 18.22 6.37 -9.46
N GLU A 263 17.10 6.89 -9.94
CA GLU A 263 16.96 8.24 -10.52
C GLU A 263 16.35 9.23 -9.56
N ALA A 264 15.49 8.76 -8.65
CA ALA A 264 14.89 9.58 -7.61
C ALA A 264 14.44 8.71 -6.43
N TYR A 265 14.25 9.34 -5.28
CA TYR A 265 13.56 8.76 -4.13
C TYR A 265 12.47 9.71 -3.64
N ALA A 266 11.42 9.15 -3.04
CA ALA A 266 10.33 9.94 -2.48
C ALA A 266 10.30 9.85 -0.96
N ILE A 267 9.87 10.95 -0.35
CA ILE A 267 9.47 11.04 1.05
C ILE A 267 7.98 11.38 1.10
N THR A 268 7.27 10.89 2.12
CA THR A 268 5.85 11.17 2.29
C THR A 268 5.56 11.53 3.74
N TYR A 269 5.64 12.82 4.07
CA TYR A 269 5.20 13.28 5.39
C TYR A 269 3.70 13.62 5.35
N GLY A 270 3.31 14.78 4.86
CA GLY A 270 1.90 15.12 4.60
C GLY A 270 1.48 14.84 3.15
N ARG A 271 2.37 15.10 2.20
CA ARG A 271 2.24 14.79 0.76
C ARG A 271 3.51 14.13 0.28
N LYS A 272 3.44 13.45 -0.87
CA LYS A 272 4.60 12.81 -1.49
C LYS A 272 5.46 13.86 -2.18
N GLU A 273 6.76 13.81 -1.90
CA GLU A 273 7.76 14.71 -2.46
C GLU A 273 8.90 13.91 -3.07
N TRP A 274 9.20 14.15 -4.36
CA TRP A 274 10.30 13.50 -5.06
C TRP A 274 11.61 14.28 -4.92
N ASN A 275 12.68 13.57 -4.55
CA ASN A 275 14.07 14.04 -4.50
C ASN A 275 14.84 13.34 -5.63
N PHE A 276 15.50 14.10 -6.49
CA PHE A 276 16.08 13.59 -7.72
C PHE A 276 17.58 13.37 -7.60
N CYS A 277 18.04 12.19 -8.06
CA CYS A 277 19.45 11.87 -8.26
C CYS A 277 19.89 12.16 -9.71
N ASP A 278 18.95 12.26 -10.66
CA ASP A 278 19.15 12.59 -12.06
C ASP A 278 18.52 13.95 -12.39
N GLU A 279 19.34 14.93 -12.78
CA GLU A 279 18.90 16.31 -13.09
C GLU A 279 17.95 16.37 -14.31
N LYS A 280 18.09 15.46 -15.28
CA LYS A 280 17.21 15.44 -16.46
C LYS A 280 15.80 14.99 -16.08
N ILE A 281 15.70 13.98 -15.24
CA ILE A 281 14.41 13.52 -14.70
C ILE A 281 13.75 14.63 -13.87
N ALA A 282 14.55 15.34 -13.04
CA ALA A 282 14.07 16.48 -12.26
C ALA A 282 13.48 17.57 -13.16
N GLU A 283 14.18 17.95 -14.24
CA GLU A 283 13.72 18.96 -15.19
C GLU A 283 12.44 18.51 -15.91
N GLU A 284 12.38 17.25 -16.36
CA GLU A 284 11.21 16.71 -17.05
C GLU A 284 9.97 16.72 -16.14
N LEU A 285 10.08 16.26 -14.89
CA LEU A 285 8.96 16.22 -13.96
C LEU A 285 8.54 17.61 -13.47
N LYS A 286 9.48 18.52 -13.25
CA LYS A 286 9.15 19.92 -12.95
C LYS A 286 8.32 20.57 -14.05
N ASN A 287 8.61 20.26 -15.31
CA ASN A 287 7.83 20.73 -16.45
C ASN A 287 6.39 20.18 -16.47
N PHE A 288 6.12 19.00 -15.87
CA PHE A 288 4.76 18.50 -15.72
C PHE A 288 3.97 19.30 -14.68
N GLN A 289 4.56 19.70 -13.57
CA GLN A 289 3.90 20.48 -12.53
C GLN A 289 3.31 21.81 -13.04
N THR A 290 3.77 22.31 -14.20
CA THR A 290 3.24 23.53 -14.82
C THR A 290 1.94 23.32 -15.62
N ILE A 291 1.54 22.07 -15.88
CA ILE A 291 0.40 21.74 -16.74
C ILE A 291 -0.92 21.78 -15.96
N LYS A 292 -0.92 21.20 -14.78
CA LYS A 292 -2.13 21.02 -13.98
C LYS A 292 -1.76 20.91 -12.49
N GLU A 293 -2.71 21.28 -11.63
CA GLU A 293 -2.59 21.07 -10.19
C GLU A 293 -2.67 19.57 -9.84
N GLY A 294 -1.85 19.13 -8.90
CA GLY A 294 -1.78 17.74 -8.42
C GLY A 294 -0.34 17.26 -8.21
N ASP A 295 -0.18 16.13 -7.55
CA ASP A 295 1.11 15.45 -7.40
C ASP A 295 1.40 14.65 -8.67
N VAL A 296 2.60 14.85 -9.23
CA VAL A 296 3.01 14.21 -10.49
C VAL A 296 3.68 12.87 -10.20
N GLU A 297 3.17 11.81 -10.82
CA GLU A 297 3.69 10.44 -10.68
C GLU A 297 3.98 9.81 -12.05
N VAL A 298 5.14 9.18 -12.18
CA VAL A 298 5.47 8.34 -13.35
C VAL A 298 4.98 6.92 -13.07
N LEU A 299 3.86 6.56 -13.68
CA LEU A 299 3.13 5.33 -13.38
C LEU A 299 3.59 4.14 -14.23
N SER A 300 4.12 4.39 -15.41
CA SER A 300 4.64 3.36 -16.31
C SER A 300 5.66 3.94 -17.28
N ARG A 301 6.66 3.14 -17.63
CA ARG A 301 7.72 3.49 -18.59
C ARG A 301 7.97 2.32 -19.52
N THR A 302 8.26 2.62 -20.80
CA THR A 302 8.75 1.61 -21.75
C THR A 302 10.17 1.17 -21.40
N LEU A 303 10.55 -0.02 -21.86
CA LEU A 303 11.89 -0.56 -21.58
C LEU A 303 13.01 0.33 -22.15
N ASN A 304 12.78 0.98 -23.31
CA ASN A 304 13.72 1.93 -23.90
C ASN A 304 13.62 3.34 -23.33
N ASP A 305 12.75 3.57 -22.36
CA ASP A 305 12.51 4.81 -21.65
C ASP A 305 12.07 6.00 -22.55
N GLN A 306 11.47 5.73 -23.70
CA GLN A 306 11.01 6.76 -24.61
C GLN A 306 9.58 7.23 -24.35
N HIS A 307 8.75 6.39 -23.77
CA HIS A 307 7.34 6.69 -23.47
C HIS A 307 7.04 6.47 -22.01
N TRP A 308 6.35 7.44 -21.40
CA TRP A 308 5.89 7.38 -20.02
C TRP A 308 4.37 7.53 -19.95
N ILE A 309 3.76 6.88 -18.97
CA ILE A 309 2.46 7.28 -18.45
C ILE A 309 2.69 8.11 -17.21
N VAL A 310 2.20 9.32 -17.22
CA VAL A 310 2.30 10.27 -16.12
C VAL A 310 0.89 10.53 -15.57
N GLY A 311 0.75 10.43 -14.25
CA GLY A 311 -0.47 10.69 -13.52
C GLY A 311 -0.42 12.00 -12.75
N PHE A 312 -1.56 12.70 -12.65
CA PHE A 312 -1.76 13.84 -11.76
C PHE A 312 -2.73 13.43 -10.66
N ILE A 313 -2.19 13.18 -9.47
CA ILE A 313 -2.96 12.79 -8.29
C ILE A 313 -3.51 14.04 -7.63
N LYS A 314 -4.80 14.05 -7.33
CA LYS A 314 -5.52 15.12 -6.64
C LYS A 314 -6.28 14.55 -5.45
N ASP A 315 -6.55 15.38 -4.46
CA ASP A 315 -7.42 15.05 -3.33
C ASP A 315 -8.92 15.31 -3.65
N ASN A 316 -9.18 16.30 -4.49
CA ASN A 316 -10.52 16.79 -4.83
C ASN A 316 -10.89 16.62 -6.31
N GLY A 317 -10.42 15.56 -6.91
CA GLY A 317 -10.71 15.26 -8.31
C GLY A 317 -10.19 13.89 -8.76
N PRO A 318 -10.51 13.50 -9.99
CA PRO A 318 -10.01 12.25 -10.53
C PRO A 318 -8.50 12.30 -10.81
N LEU A 319 -7.87 11.14 -10.87
CA LEU A 319 -6.52 10.96 -11.38
C LEU A 319 -6.54 11.10 -12.91
N ASP A 320 -5.75 12.02 -13.44
CA ASP A 320 -5.62 12.26 -14.87
C ASP A 320 -4.36 11.58 -15.42
N TYR A 321 -4.51 10.87 -16.52
CA TYR A 321 -3.40 10.18 -17.19
C TYR A 321 -2.97 10.90 -18.45
N TYR A 322 -1.64 11.03 -18.60
CA TYR A 322 -0.99 11.58 -19.77
C TYR A 322 -0.01 10.58 -20.34
N HIS A 323 0.05 10.49 -21.66
CA HIS A 323 1.16 9.86 -22.38
C HIS A 323 2.22 10.93 -22.67
N TYR A 324 3.46 10.64 -22.34
CA TYR A 324 4.61 11.48 -22.64
C TYR A 324 5.56 10.76 -23.58
N ASP A 325 5.73 11.32 -24.78
CA ASP A 325 6.81 10.97 -25.71
C ASP A 325 8.02 11.84 -25.38
N ARG A 326 9.04 11.26 -24.76
CA ARG A 326 10.24 11.96 -24.32
C ARG A 326 11.09 12.48 -25.47
N ARG A 327 11.14 11.73 -26.60
CA ARG A 327 11.91 12.11 -27.77
C ARG A 327 11.33 13.36 -28.43
N GLN A 328 10.00 13.43 -28.54
CA GLN A 328 9.30 14.58 -29.12
C GLN A 328 8.98 15.65 -28.07
N LYS A 329 9.18 15.38 -26.79
CA LYS A 329 8.74 16.18 -25.65
C LYS A 329 7.24 16.49 -25.70
N GLN A 330 6.47 15.60 -26.30
CA GLN A 330 5.02 15.74 -26.48
C GLN A 330 4.27 15.08 -25.33
N ARG A 331 3.30 15.80 -24.78
CA ARG A 331 2.41 15.38 -23.71
C ARG A 331 0.99 15.32 -24.23
N THR A 332 0.38 14.15 -24.17
CA THR A 332 -0.98 13.92 -24.68
C THR A 332 -1.86 13.46 -23.53
N PHE A 333 -2.93 14.22 -23.23
CA PHE A 333 -3.94 13.77 -22.29
C PHE A 333 -4.61 12.50 -22.83
N LEU A 334 -4.72 11.48 -22.00
CA LEU A 334 -5.37 10.22 -22.36
C LEU A 334 -6.83 10.20 -21.86
N PHE A 335 -6.98 10.25 -20.56
CA PHE A 335 -8.29 10.18 -19.88
C PHE A 335 -8.12 10.39 -18.36
N SER A 336 -9.22 10.59 -17.68
CA SER A 336 -9.31 10.54 -16.21
C SER A 336 -9.76 9.14 -15.76
N ASN A 337 -9.36 8.72 -14.56
CA ASN A 337 -9.80 7.43 -14.01
C ASN A 337 -11.28 7.40 -13.64
N ARG A 338 -11.87 8.55 -13.32
CA ARG A 338 -13.27 8.74 -12.91
C ARG A 338 -13.83 10.04 -13.49
N PRO A 339 -14.09 10.12 -14.81
CA PRO A 339 -14.53 11.37 -15.45
C PRO A 339 -15.83 11.93 -14.85
N ASN A 340 -16.68 11.07 -14.29
CA ASN A 340 -17.91 11.51 -13.60
C ASN A 340 -17.66 12.33 -12.33
N LEU A 341 -16.43 12.36 -11.81
CA LEU A 341 -16.03 13.22 -10.69
C LEU A 341 -15.60 14.62 -11.15
N GLU A 342 -15.37 14.83 -12.44
CA GLU A 342 -15.05 16.16 -12.95
C GLU A 342 -16.20 17.13 -12.67
N ASN A 343 -15.86 18.30 -12.15
CA ASN A 343 -16.82 19.34 -11.77
C ASN A 343 -17.80 18.97 -10.65
N MET A 344 -17.59 17.85 -9.94
CA MET A 344 -18.33 17.57 -8.71
C MET A 344 -17.78 18.42 -7.56
N PRO A 345 -18.64 18.79 -6.58
CA PRO A 345 -18.23 19.58 -5.42
C PRO A 345 -17.45 18.70 -4.41
N LEU A 346 -16.27 18.28 -4.82
CA LEU A 346 -15.33 17.54 -3.99
C LEU A 346 -14.55 18.49 -3.10
N VAL A 347 -14.17 18.01 -1.91
CA VAL A 347 -13.49 18.82 -0.89
C VAL A 347 -11.99 18.50 -0.86
N LYS A 348 -11.21 19.46 -0.38
CA LYS A 348 -9.76 19.29 -0.15
C LYS A 348 -9.50 18.43 1.07
N MET A 349 -8.42 17.64 1.01
CA MET A 349 -7.84 16.91 2.12
C MET A 349 -6.61 17.68 2.63
N ARG A 350 -6.71 18.24 3.84
CA ARG A 350 -5.66 19.12 4.39
C ARG A 350 -4.77 18.37 5.36
N PRO A 351 -3.48 18.19 5.05
CA PRO A 351 -2.52 17.70 6.03
C PRO A 351 -2.45 18.64 7.23
N THR A 352 -2.57 18.09 8.42
CA THR A 352 -2.60 18.85 9.68
C THR A 352 -1.79 18.09 10.73
N ILE A 353 -0.85 18.76 11.39
CA ILE A 353 -0.10 18.18 12.51
C ILE A 353 -0.83 18.50 13.80
N ILE A 354 -1.18 17.46 14.55
CA ILE A 354 -1.84 17.57 15.86
C ILE A 354 -0.89 16.99 16.92
N LYS A 355 -0.73 17.68 18.04
CA LYS A 355 0.07 17.15 19.14
C LYS A 355 -0.78 16.28 20.06
N ALA A 356 -0.32 15.03 20.28
CA ALA A 356 -0.82 14.20 21.34
C ALA A 356 -0.48 14.80 22.72
N ARG A 357 -1.17 14.39 23.78
CA ARG A 357 -0.99 14.86 25.18
C ARG A 357 0.42 14.68 25.73
N ASP A 358 1.17 13.72 25.20
CA ASP A 358 2.57 13.46 25.54
C ASP A 358 3.58 14.15 24.60
N GLY A 359 3.07 15.00 23.67
CA GLY A 359 3.88 15.83 22.78
C GLY A 359 4.23 15.20 21.44
N LEU A 360 3.80 13.96 21.17
CA LEU A 360 4.02 13.28 19.88
C LEU A 360 3.27 14.02 18.76
N ASP A 361 3.92 14.24 17.62
CA ASP A 361 3.31 14.85 16.44
C ASP A 361 2.54 13.79 15.62
N LEU A 362 1.21 13.97 15.52
CA LEU A 362 0.34 13.13 14.74
C LEU A 362 0.06 13.79 13.39
N MET A 363 0.46 13.15 12.30
CA MET A 363 0.10 13.59 10.95
C MET A 363 -1.34 13.15 10.66
N CYS A 364 -2.23 14.13 10.55
CA CYS A 364 -3.65 13.93 10.31
C CYS A 364 -4.07 14.54 8.98
N TYR A 365 -5.23 14.11 8.47
CA TYR A 365 -5.87 14.73 7.31
C TYR A 365 -7.27 15.19 7.69
N LEU A 366 -7.54 16.47 7.40
CA LEU A 366 -8.81 17.10 7.69
C LEU A 366 -9.55 17.43 6.40
N SER A 367 -10.78 16.92 6.24
CA SER A 367 -11.68 17.23 5.12
C SER A 367 -12.92 17.91 5.65
N LEU A 368 -13.19 19.13 5.16
CA LEU A 368 -14.35 19.94 5.58
C LEU A 368 -15.42 19.95 4.48
N PRO A 369 -16.72 20.03 4.83
CA PRO A 369 -17.83 20.07 3.88
C PRO A 369 -17.80 21.19 2.85
N ASP A 370 -17.08 22.24 3.15
CA ASP A 370 -16.78 23.36 2.26
C ASP A 370 -15.27 23.59 2.21
N ASP A 371 -14.81 24.32 1.21
CA ASP A 371 -13.38 24.65 1.08
C ASP A 371 -12.89 25.75 2.02
N SER A 372 -13.70 26.14 3.00
CA SER A 372 -13.29 27.09 4.04
C SER A 372 -12.18 26.49 4.92
N GLU A 373 -11.29 27.33 5.43
CA GLU A 373 -10.27 26.89 6.39
C GLU A 373 -10.89 26.51 7.73
N LYS A 374 -12.03 27.11 8.05
CA LYS A 374 -12.78 26.90 9.27
C LYS A 374 -14.27 27.10 9.03
N PRO A 375 -15.15 26.20 9.50
CA PRO A 375 -16.58 26.36 9.37
C PRO A 375 -17.07 27.54 10.23
N SER A 376 -18.17 28.20 9.81
CA SER A 376 -18.77 29.30 10.54
C SER A 376 -19.38 28.90 11.89
N GLN A 377 -19.66 27.60 12.06
CA GLN A 377 -20.12 26.97 13.31
C GLN A 377 -19.58 25.56 13.37
N PRO A 378 -19.38 24.97 14.58
CA PRO A 378 -18.92 23.58 14.71
C PRO A 378 -19.84 22.60 13.98
N LEU A 379 -19.26 21.65 13.26
CA LEU A 379 -19.95 20.66 12.44
C LEU A 379 -19.90 19.26 13.07
N PRO A 380 -20.82 18.36 12.71
CA PRO A 380 -20.66 16.96 13.04
C PRO A 380 -19.32 16.41 12.51
N LEU A 381 -18.65 15.59 13.32
CA LEU A 381 -17.33 14.99 13.01
C LEU A 381 -17.46 13.48 12.83
N VAL A 382 -16.77 12.94 11.83
CA VAL A 382 -16.45 11.54 11.74
C VAL A 382 -14.93 11.38 11.89
N LEU A 383 -14.51 10.73 12.96
CA LEU A 383 -13.15 10.24 13.13
C LEU A 383 -13.02 8.95 12.31
N LEU A 384 -12.24 9.00 11.25
CA LEU A 384 -11.97 7.86 10.37
C LEU A 384 -10.62 7.25 10.74
N VAL A 385 -10.63 5.98 11.16
CA VAL A 385 -9.43 5.29 11.67
C VAL A 385 -9.00 4.21 10.69
N HIS A 386 -7.74 4.30 10.21
CA HIS A 386 -7.19 3.32 9.29
C HIS A 386 -6.92 1.96 9.95
N GLY A 387 -6.86 0.91 9.15
CA GLY A 387 -6.50 -0.44 9.56
C GLY A 387 -4.98 -0.64 9.74
N GLY A 388 -4.57 -1.85 10.01
CA GLY A 388 -3.17 -2.25 10.22
C GLY A 388 -2.96 -2.90 11.57
N PRO A 389 -2.42 -2.23 12.63
CA PRO A 389 -2.15 -0.79 12.76
C PRO A 389 -0.91 -0.25 12.03
N SER A 390 0.05 -1.13 11.68
CA SER A 390 1.28 -0.75 10.97
C SER A 390 0.98 -0.46 9.48
N ALA A 391 0.17 0.55 9.24
CA ALA A 391 -0.21 1.14 7.96
C ALA A 391 -0.29 2.66 8.13
N ARG A 392 -0.82 3.40 7.18
CA ARG A 392 -1.08 4.83 7.32
C ARG A 392 -2.10 5.33 6.31
N ASP A 393 -2.71 6.47 6.60
CA ASP A 393 -3.44 7.29 5.63
C ASP A 393 -2.47 8.14 4.80
N TYR A 394 -2.84 8.39 3.55
CA TYR A 394 -2.11 9.22 2.60
C TYR A 394 -2.99 10.34 2.06
N TRP A 395 -2.35 11.43 1.61
CA TRP A 395 -3.04 12.47 0.89
C TRP A 395 -3.45 12.01 -0.51
N GLY A 396 -4.67 12.33 -0.91
CA GLY A 396 -5.20 12.04 -2.23
C GLY A 396 -6.72 11.91 -2.22
N TYR A 397 -7.28 11.51 -3.35
CA TYR A 397 -8.72 11.25 -3.45
C TYR A 397 -9.07 9.95 -2.71
N GLU A 398 -9.91 10.10 -1.69
CA GLU A 398 -10.47 8.98 -0.93
C GLU A 398 -12.01 9.08 -0.91
N PRO A 399 -12.74 8.03 -1.34
CA PRO A 399 -14.19 8.09 -1.50
C PRO A 399 -14.95 8.28 -0.18
N ILE A 400 -14.48 7.72 0.94
CA ILE A 400 -15.17 7.81 2.23
C ILE A 400 -15.14 9.25 2.76
N PRO A 401 -13.99 9.94 2.89
CA PRO A 401 -13.95 11.36 3.25
C PRO A 401 -14.79 12.24 2.32
N GLN A 402 -14.72 12.01 1.01
CA GLN A 402 -15.52 12.78 0.04
C GLN A 402 -17.03 12.56 0.22
N TRP A 403 -17.43 11.32 0.45
CA TRP A 403 -18.82 10.95 0.68
C TRP A 403 -19.39 11.60 1.94
N LEU A 404 -18.66 11.55 3.04
CA LEU A 404 -19.07 12.11 4.32
C LEU A 404 -19.07 13.64 4.27
N ALA A 405 -18.02 14.25 3.73
CA ALA A 405 -17.92 15.71 3.64
C ALA A 405 -19.02 16.30 2.76
N ASN A 406 -19.35 15.68 1.61
CA ASN A 406 -20.45 16.11 0.75
C ASN A 406 -21.83 16.04 1.45
N ARG A 407 -21.93 15.31 2.57
CA ARG A 407 -23.14 15.18 3.40
C ARG A 407 -23.11 16.04 4.67
N GLY A 408 -22.14 16.94 4.78
CA GLY A 408 -22.05 17.93 5.84
C GLY A 408 -21.25 17.49 7.06
N TYR A 409 -20.51 16.39 7.01
CA TYR A 409 -19.63 15.94 8.08
C TYR A 409 -18.21 16.46 7.87
N THR A 410 -17.58 16.94 8.92
CA THR A 410 -16.12 17.05 8.97
C THR A 410 -15.54 15.64 9.09
N VAL A 411 -14.47 15.33 8.36
CA VAL A 411 -13.77 14.05 8.46
C VAL A 411 -12.34 14.29 8.93
N LEU A 412 -11.94 13.58 9.98
CA LEU A 412 -10.59 13.60 10.53
C LEU A 412 -10.00 12.19 10.41
N SER A 413 -9.00 12.02 9.55
CA SER A 413 -8.18 10.80 9.45
C SER A 413 -6.89 11.00 10.24
N VAL A 414 -6.52 10.06 11.11
CA VAL A 414 -5.41 10.21 12.05
C VAL A 414 -4.39 9.09 11.85
N ASN A 415 -3.16 9.46 11.51
CA ASN A 415 -2.03 8.56 11.66
C ASN A 415 -1.61 8.57 13.14
N TYR A 416 -2.17 7.65 13.92
CA TYR A 416 -1.87 7.46 15.33
C TYR A 416 -0.52 6.74 15.50
N ARG A 417 0.09 6.80 16.71
CA ARG A 417 1.33 6.06 16.98
C ARG A 417 1.23 4.58 16.57
N GLY A 418 2.29 4.03 16.02
CA GLY A 418 2.27 2.71 15.39
C GLY A 418 1.99 2.75 13.88
N SER A 419 1.58 3.89 13.31
CA SER A 419 1.50 4.08 11.86
C SER A 419 2.89 4.09 11.23
N THR A 420 3.00 3.58 9.99
CA THR A 420 4.28 3.47 9.27
C THR A 420 4.69 4.77 8.58
N GLY A 421 5.98 4.88 8.26
CA GLY A 421 6.52 5.96 7.44
C GLY A 421 6.94 7.22 8.22
N PHE A 422 6.82 7.24 9.55
CA PHE A 422 7.19 8.37 10.41
C PHE A 422 8.40 8.07 11.31
N GLY A 423 9.23 7.14 10.87
CA GLY A 423 10.39 6.66 11.63
C GLY A 423 10.02 5.61 12.69
N LYS A 424 11.06 4.93 13.20
CA LYS A 424 10.88 3.81 14.12
C LYS A 424 10.40 4.23 15.51
N ASN A 425 10.75 5.44 15.98
CA ASN A 425 10.29 5.90 17.29
C ASN A 425 8.77 6.09 17.31
N PHE A 426 8.20 6.66 16.23
CA PHE A 426 6.76 6.80 16.08
C PHE A 426 6.06 5.44 15.95
N LEU A 427 6.65 4.54 15.17
CA LEU A 427 6.15 3.19 14.97
C LEU A 427 6.13 2.40 16.30
N HIS A 428 7.25 2.38 17.03
CA HIS A 428 7.37 1.62 18.29
C HIS A 428 6.61 2.23 19.46
N ALA A 429 6.30 3.53 19.41
CA ALA A 429 5.40 4.14 20.39
C ALA A 429 4.01 3.46 20.43
N GLY A 430 3.66 2.70 19.38
CA GLY A 430 2.43 1.90 19.30
C GLY A 430 2.54 0.47 19.85
N ASN A 431 3.75 -0.04 20.11
CA ASN A 431 3.93 -1.42 20.59
C ASN A 431 3.28 -1.64 21.96
N GLY A 432 2.42 -2.64 22.06
CA GLY A 432 1.66 -2.95 23.27
C GLY A 432 0.56 -1.93 23.62
N GLU A 433 0.31 -0.97 22.75
CA GLU A 433 -0.60 0.15 23.03
C GLU A 433 -1.98 0.00 22.32
N TRP A 434 -2.33 -1.18 21.87
CA TRP A 434 -3.67 -1.45 21.35
C TRP A 434 -4.71 -1.17 22.43
N GLY A 435 -5.66 -0.25 22.17
CA GLY A 435 -6.62 0.23 23.16
C GLY A 435 -6.01 1.02 24.34
N GLY A 436 -4.73 1.37 24.26
CA GLY A 436 -3.99 2.24 25.18
C GLY A 436 -3.71 3.60 24.55
N LYS A 437 -2.42 4.02 24.49
CA LYS A 437 -2.01 5.31 23.95
C LYS A 437 -2.41 5.52 22.48
N MET A 438 -2.52 4.46 21.68
CA MET A 438 -3.03 4.57 20.32
C MET A 438 -4.49 5.10 20.31
N HIS A 439 -5.30 4.69 21.29
CA HIS A 439 -6.64 5.25 21.47
C HIS A 439 -6.59 6.69 22.01
N GLU A 440 -5.67 6.99 22.92
CA GLU A 440 -5.48 8.36 23.43
C GLU A 440 -5.11 9.34 22.32
N ASP A 441 -4.28 8.97 21.34
CA ASP A 441 -3.96 9.79 20.17
C ASP A 441 -5.22 10.17 19.38
N LEU A 442 -6.15 9.22 19.22
CA LEU A 442 -7.42 9.45 18.55
C LEU A 442 -8.29 10.45 19.32
N LEU A 443 -8.35 10.34 20.65
CA LEU A 443 -9.07 11.28 21.52
C LEU A 443 -8.44 12.68 21.48
N ASP A 444 -7.12 12.78 21.51
CA ASP A 444 -6.40 14.05 21.46
C ASP A 444 -6.64 14.77 20.12
N ALA A 445 -6.66 14.01 19.01
CA ALA A 445 -6.97 14.56 17.70
C ALA A 445 -8.41 15.05 17.61
N VAL A 446 -9.37 14.34 18.19
CA VAL A 446 -10.78 14.78 18.31
C VAL A 446 -10.87 16.04 19.16
N GLN A 447 -10.22 16.06 20.33
CA GLN A 447 -10.25 17.22 21.22
C GLN A 447 -9.67 18.46 20.54
N PHE A 448 -8.55 18.31 19.78
CA PHE A 448 -7.98 19.42 19.02
C PHE A 448 -8.99 20.08 18.08
N VAL A 449 -9.72 19.32 17.26
CA VAL A 449 -10.69 19.90 16.31
C VAL A 449 -11.92 20.47 17.01
N ILE A 450 -12.28 19.99 18.20
CA ILE A 450 -13.31 20.58 19.06
C ILE A 450 -12.83 21.94 19.60
N ASP A 451 -11.60 22.02 20.14
CA ASP A 451 -11.02 23.25 20.68
C ASP A 451 -10.85 24.33 19.61
N GLN A 452 -10.54 23.90 18.37
CA GLN A 452 -10.52 24.78 17.21
C GLN A 452 -11.93 25.24 16.76
N LYS A 453 -13.00 24.77 17.40
CA LYS A 453 -14.41 25.03 17.02
C LYS A 453 -14.73 24.58 15.59
N ILE A 454 -14.09 23.51 15.14
CA ILE A 454 -14.36 22.85 13.87
C ILE A 454 -15.43 21.78 14.07
N ALA A 455 -15.33 21.00 15.15
CA ALA A 455 -16.25 19.91 15.48
C ALA A 455 -17.19 20.25 16.65
N ASP A 456 -18.43 19.77 16.56
CA ASP A 456 -19.42 19.80 17.63
C ASP A 456 -19.17 18.61 18.58
N PRO A 457 -18.82 18.83 19.86
CA PRO A 457 -18.49 17.76 20.79
C PRO A 457 -19.63 16.75 21.01
N GLU A 458 -20.88 17.16 20.81
CA GLU A 458 -22.05 16.28 20.96
C GLU A 458 -22.30 15.40 19.71
N LYS A 459 -21.57 15.62 18.62
CA LYS A 459 -21.81 15.00 17.31
C LYS A 459 -20.54 14.39 16.71
N VAL A 460 -19.81 13.62 17.51
CA VAL A 460 -18.59 12.93 17.09
C VAL A 460 -18.88 11.44 16.87
N ALA A 461 -18.75 10.97 15.65
CA ALA A 461 -18.79 9.54 15.32
C ALA A 461 -17.36 8.98 15.17
N ILE A 462 -17.16 7.69 15.45
CA ILE A 462 -15.93 6.96 15.14
C ILE A 462 -16.25 5.86 14.14
N MET A 463 -15.39 5.71 13.12
CA MET A 463 -15.56 4.72 12.05
C MET A 463 -14.21 4.18 11.60
N GLY A 464 -14.14 2.88 11.33
CA GLY A 464 -12.93 2.31 10.75
C GLY A 464 -13.05 0.86 10.37
N GLY A 465 -12.06 0.37 9.62
CA GLY A 465 -11.98 -1.01 9.16
C GLY A 465 -10.82 -1.78 9.79
N SER A 466 -10.98 -3.10 10.00
CA SER A 466 -9.95 -3.97 10.58
C SER A 466 -9.47 -3.42 11.95
N TYR A 467 -8.19 -3.04 12.10
CA TYR A 467 -7.75 -2.36 13.33
C TYR A 467 -8.58 -1.09 13.61
N GLY A 468 -8.99 -0.31 12.60
CA GLY A 468 -9.86 0.85 12.77
C GLY A 468 -11.26 0.47 13.29
N GLY A 469 -11.77 -0.71 12.93
CA GLY A 469 -12.98 -1.30 13.51
C GLY A 469 -12.79 -1.66 14.99
N TYR A 470 -11.66 -2.28 15.34
CA TYR A 470 -11.27 -2.49 16.73
C TYR A 470 -11.20 -1.17 17.52
N ALA A 471 -10.57 -0.13 16.96
CA ALA A 471 -10.51 1.20 17.58
C ALA A 471 -11.91 1.80 17.78
N THR A 472 -12.84 1.57 16.85
CA THR A 472 -14.25 1.95 17.00
C THR A 472 -14.89 1.23 18.21
N LEU A 473 -14.68 -0.07 18.33
CA LEU A 473 -15.20 -0.84 19.46
C LEU A 473 -14.57 -0.39 20.79
N ILE A 474 -13.25 -0.09 20.81
CA ILE A 474 -12.57 0.51 21.97
C ILE A 474 -13.22 1.84 22.34
N GLY A 475 -13.47 2.72 21.37
CA GLY A 475 -14.11 4.02 21.58
C GLY A 475 -15.46 3.90 22.27
N LEU A 476 -16.28 2.92 21.88
CA LEU A 476 -17.63 2.73 22.46
C LEU A 476 -17.63 1.93 23.76
N THR A 477 -16.57 1.20 24.07
CA THR A 477 -16.47 0.40 25.30
C THR A 477 -15.64 1.10 26.37
N PHE A 478 -14.44 1.60 26.04
CA PHE A 478 -13.50 2.17 27.02
C PHE A 478 -13.78 3.66 27.29
N THR A 479 -14.32 4.39 26.29
CA THR A 479 -14.67 5.80 26.39
C THR A 479 -16.10 6.07 25.90
N PRO A 480 -17.13 5.41 26.50
CA PRO A 480 -18.49 5.33 25.96
C PRO A 480 -19.24 6.67 25.93
N ASP A 481 -18.70 7.71 26.56
CA ASP A 481 -19.34 9.03 26.63
C ASP A 481 -18.79 10.02 25.59
N ILE A 482 -17.69 9.69 24.89
CA ILE A 482 -17.03 10.59 23.92
C ILE A 482 -17.73 10.59 22.57
N PHE A 483 -18.12 9.42 22.07
CA PHE A 483 -18.66 9.28 20.73
C PHE A 483 -20.20 9.22 20.75
N ALA A 484 -20.83 9.87 19.80
CA ALA A 484 -22.28 9.82 19.61
C ALA A 484 -22.73 8.48 18.97
N CYS A 485 -21.89 7.87 18.15
CA CYS A 485 -22.11 6.54 17.56
C CYS A 485 -20.78 5.94 17.02
N GLY A 486 -20.78 4.65 16.68
CA GLY A 486 -19.67 3.97 16.05
C GLY A 486 -20.09 3.12 14.86
N ILE A 487 -19.19 3.00 13.86
CA ILE A 487 -19.32 2.13 12.69
C ILE A 487 -18.08 1.24 12.64
N ASP A 488 -18.24 -0.01 13.03
CA ASP A 488 -17.22 -1.05 13.01
C ASP A 488 -17.31 -1.83 11.69
N ILE A 489 -16.21 -1.89 10.95
CA ILE A 489 -16.09 -2.68 9.72
C ILE A 489 -15.04 -3.76 9.95
N VAL A 490 -15.46 -5.02 10.10
CA VAL A 490 -14.63 -6.22 10.30
C VAL A 490 -13.58 -6.09 11.42
N GLY A 491 -13.89 -5.35 12.49
CA GLY A 491 -12.97 -5.13 13.61
C GLY A 491 -12.88 -6.33 14.54
N PRO A 492 -11.66 -6.75 14.96
CA PRO A 492 -11.52 -7.83 15.94
C PRO A 492 -12.02 -7.39 17.32
N SER A 493 -13.11 -7.96 17.77
CA SER A 493 -13.69 -7.70 19.10
C SER A 493 -12.97 -8.45 20.23
N ASN A 494 -12.27 -9.55 19.90
CA ASN A 494 -11.53 -10.40 20.84
C ASN A 494 -10.13 -10.69 20.32
N LEU A 495 -9.11 -10.12 20.96
CA LEU A 495 -7.71 -10.28 20.54
C LEU A 495 -7.18 -11.70 20.79
N VAL A 496 -7.74 -12.45 21.75
CA VAL A 496 -7.35 -13.85 21.97
C VAL A 496 -7.77 -14.71 20.78
N THR A 497 -9.03 -14.59 20.33
CA THR A 497 -9.48 -15.36 19.15
C THR A 497 -8.80 -14.88 17.87
N LEU A 498 -8.45 -13.59 17.75
CA LEU A 498 -7.68 -13.08 16.64
C LEU A 498 -6.35 -13.84 16.50
N VAL A 499 -5.55 -13.91 17.57
CA VAL A 499 -4.24 -14.59 17.51
C VAL A 499 -4.35 -16.11 17.36
N GLU A 500 -5.44 -16.72 17.82
CA GLU A 500 -5.71 -18.15 17.65
C GLU A 500 -6.18 -18.51 16.24
N SER A 501 -6.69 -17.55 15.46
CA SER A 501 -7.17 -17.73 14.07
C SER A 501 -6.17 -17.30 12.99
N ILE A 502 -4.94 -17.01 13.37
CA ILE A 502 -3.87 -16.61 12.43
C ILE A 502 -3.63 -17.70 11.39
N PRO A 503 -3.67 -17.38 10.08
CA PRO A 503 -3.45 -18.36 9.03
C PRO A 503 -1.99 -18.86 9.00
N PRO A 504 -1.73 -20.09 8.51
CA PRO A 504 -0.40 -20.70 8.54
C PRO A 504 0.71 -19.86 7.87
N TYR A 505 0.40 -19.14 6.82
CA TYR A 505 1.38 -18.31 6.10
C TYR A 505 1.83 -17.04 6.86
N TRP A 506 1.23 -16.72 8.03
CA TRP A 506 1.72 -15.71 8.96
C TRP A 506 2.75 -16.24 9.94
N LYS A 507 2.94 -17.56 10.02
CA LYS A 507 3.90 -18.19 10.95
C LYS A 507 5.29 -17.54 10.90
N PRO A 508 5.85 -17.16 9.73
CA PRO A 508 7.14 -16.47 9.64
C PRO A 508 7.18 -15.05 10.23
N TYR A 509 6.06 -14.52 10.73
CA TYR A 509 5.95 -13.14 11.24
C TYR A 509 5.43 -13.05 12.68
N LEU A 510 5.28 -14.18 13.38
CA LEU A 510 4.63 -14.24 14.70
C LEU A 510 5.45 -13.55 15.79
N ALA A 511 6.79 -13.63 15.74
CA ALA A 511 7.65 -13.01 16.75
C ALA A 511 7.50 -11.48 16.73
N ALA A 512 7.53 -10.86 15.55
CA ALA A 512 7.28 -9.44 15.42
C ALA A 512 5.84 -9.05 15.79
N PHE A 513 4.87 -9.90 15.51
CA PHE A 513 3.47 -9.65 15.89
C PHE A 513 3.30 -9.64 17.42
N LYS A 514 4.01 -10.53 18.16
CA LYS A 514 4.07 -10.50 19.63
C LYS A 514 4.58 -9.15 20.16
N VAL A 515 5.61 -8.60 19.52
CA VAL A 515 6.15 -7.27 19.89
C VAL A 515 5.11 -6.18 19.64
N THR A 516 4.49 -6.16 18.47
CA THR A 516 3.51 -5.14 18.10
C THR A 516 2.27 -5.16 18.99
N ILE A 517 1.70 -6.36 19.26
CA ILE A 517 0.52 -6.50 20.12
C ILE A 517 0.87 -6.37 21.62
N GLY A 518 2.16 -6.49 21.97
CA GLY A 518 2.68 -6.33 23.33
C GLY A 518 2.40 -7.53 24.25
N ALA A 519 2.23 -8.72 23.68
CA ALA A 519 1.91 -9.91 24.46
C ALA A 519 2.47 -11.19 23.82
N ASP A 520 3.06 -12.05 24.62
CA ASP A 520 3.30 -13.43 24.21
C ASP A 520 2.00 -14.25 24.41
N PHE A 521 1.23 -14.34 23.34
CA PHE A 521 -0.09 -14.99 23.34
C PHE A 521 -0.03 -16.53 23.43
N GLU A 522 1.15 -17.14 23.50
CA GLU A 522 1.33 -18.55 23.83
C GLU A 522 1.33 -18.77 25.36
N THR A 523 1.55 -17.70 26.14
CA THR A 523 1.53 -17.76 27.60
C THR A 523 0.15 -17.44 28.19
N PHE A 524 -0.09 -17.86 29.43
CA PHE A 524 -1.31 -17.50 30.15
C PHE A 524 -1.40 -16.00 30.41
N GLU A 525 -0.31 -15.40 30.86
CA GLU A 525 -0.20 -13.96 31.17
C GLU A 525 -0.45 -13.10 29.93
N GLY A 526 0.11 -13.49 28.78
CA GLY A 526 -0.13 -12.80 27.51
C GLY A 526 -1.59 -12.86 27.07
N LYS A 527 -2.25 -14.02 27.21
CA LYS A 527 -3.69 -14.15 26.92
C LYS A 527 -4.55 -13.32 27.87
N GLU A 528 -4.22 -13.28 29.17
CA GLU A 528 -4.93 -12.42 30.13
C GLU A 528 -4.76 -10.93 29.79
N PHE A 529 -3.54 -10.50 29.40
CA PHE A 529 -3.33 -9.15 28.90
C PHE A 529 -4.22 -8.84 27.69
N LEU A 530 -4.25 -9.71 26.68
CA LEU A 530 -5.09 -9.54 25.50
C LEU A 530 -6.59 -9.44 25.83
N LYS A 531 -7.07 -10.18 26.84
CA LYS A 531 -8.46 -10.04 27.33
C LYS A 531 -8.74 -8.64 27.85
N THR A 532 -7.81 -8.03 28.58
CA THR A 532 -7.97 -6.65 29.08
C THR A 532 -8.06 -5.60 27.96
N ARG A 533 -7.58 -5.95 26.77
CA ARG A 533 -7.59 -5.12 25.57
C ARG A 533 -8.67 -5.51 24.57
N SER A 534 -9.52 -6.49 24.89
CA SER A 534 -10.56 -7.02 24.00
C SER A 534 -11.92 -6.40 24.31
N PRO A 535 -12.51 -5.63 23.39
CA PRO A 535 -13.80 -4.95 23.57
C PRO A 535 -14.95 -5.86 24.00
N ILE A 536 -14.92 -7.13 23.59
CA ILE A 536 -15.96 -8.12 23.89
C ILE A 536 -16.23 -8.28 25.40
N HIS A 537 -15.22 -8.05 26.24
CA HIS A 537 -15.34 -8.15 27.69
C HIS A 537 -15.97 -6.90 28.33
N TYR A 538 -16.19 -5.83 27.55
CA TYR A 538 -16.69 -4.53 28.00
C TYR A 538 -17.98 -4.11 27.31
N VAL A 539 -18.70 -5.02 26.65
CA VAL A 539 -19.92 -4.75 25.87
C VAL A 539 -21.01 -4.06 26.70
N ASN A 540 -21.07 -4.35 28.01
CA ASN A 540 -22.02 -3.72 28.93
C ASN A 540 -21.77 -2.21 29.13
N GLN A 541 -20.63 -1.69 28.71
CA GLN A 541 -20.31 -0.26 28.79
C GLN A 541 -20.81 0.52 27.56
N ILE A 542 -21.22 -0.17 26.49
CA ILE A 542 -21.72 0.49 25.27
C ILE A 542 -23.05 1.19 25.59
N LYS A 543 -23.05 2.52 25.44
CA LYS A 543 -24.22 3.38 25.69
C LYS A 543 -24.78 4.00 24.40
N LYS A 544 -24.05 3.91 23.31
CA LYS A 544 -24.34 4.63 22.06
C LYS A 544 -24.59 3.67 20.90
N PRO A 545 -25.31 4.10 19.86
CA PRO A 545 -25.54 3.26 18.68
C PRO A 545 -24.24 2.74 18.06
N LEU A 546 -24.23 1.48 17.70
CA LEU A 546 -23.14 0.78 17.04
C LEU A 546 -23.66 0.04 15.82
N LEU A 547 -23.08 0.34 14.64
CA LEU A 547 -23.25 -0.46 13.42
C LEU A 547 -22.05 -1.37 13.26
N ILE A 548 -22.29 -2.66 13.07
CA ILE A 548 -21.24 -3.67 12.79
C ILE A 548 -21.45 -4.17 11.36
N CYS A 549 -20.42 -4.07 10.55
CA CYS A 549 -20.33 -4.64 9.21
C CYS A 549 -19.34 -5.81 9.26
N GLN A 550 -19.82 -7.03 9.07
CA GLN A 550 -19.00 -8.24 9.11
C GLN A 550 -19.27 -9.08 7.87
N GLY A 551 -18.20 -9.54 7.18
CA GLY A 551 -18.25 -10.44 6.03
C GLY A 551 -17.98 -11.88 6.38
#